data_1b3265ef7dd26d03296be9d419e3dfe2
#
_entry.id   1b3265ef7dd26d03296be9d419e3dfe2
#
_cell.length_a   1.000
_cell.length_b   1.000
_cell.length_c   1.000
_cell.angle_alpha   90.00
_cell.angle_beta   90.00
_cell.angle_gamma   90.00
#
_symmetry.space_group_name_H-M   'P 1'
#
loop_
_entity.id
_entity.type
_entity.pdbx_description
1 polymer ?
#
loop_
_entity_poly.entity_id
_entity_poly.type
_entity_poly.pdbx_seq_one_letter_code
_entity_poly.pdbx_strand_id
1 'polypeptide(L)'
;DFLGQELGSISKVFDYPIPSEVIVFVETGIATLREQLSPSQQKRIAGLGVSIPSELWNWAEKINAPQDLMNVWKNNDFESKLETISNLPVSMQNDATAACGAELVFGHGKELADFIYFFIGTFIGGGVVLNHGLYSGRTGNAGAIGPMPIMNSDGEVTTLIDNASIYTLEMRLRANGFTLSHQWSEPEDWHSIGPLLDEWIEDTARHLAWAIVASSSVIDFQAAVIDGAFPSDIRQKMVDAIRLEIEKLDTRGITEISILEGMVGRGARALGGASLPLFALYLLDQNVLFKGA
;
A
#
# COMPACT_ATOMS: atom_id res chain seq x y z
N ASP A 1 -14.50 -6.66 10.50
CA ASP A 1 -14.71 -7.92 11.20
C ASP A 1 -13.83 -9.03 10.60
N PHE A 2 -13.94 -10.27 11.13
CA PHE A 2 -13.13 -11.41 10.70
C PHE A 2 -13.34 -11.83 9.23
N LEU A 3 -14.40 -11.39 8.60
CA LEU A 3 -14.70 -11.64 7.19
C LEU A 3 -14.21 -10.51 6.27
N GLY A 4 -13.53 -9.51 6.81
CA GLY A 4 -13.12 -8.31 6.08
C GLY A 4 -14.24 -7.30 5.86
N GLN A 5 -15.40 -7.50 6.50
CA GLN A 5 -16.49 -6.54 6.41
C GLN A 5 -16.16 -5.31 7.26
N GLU A 6 -16.15 -4.14 6.63
CA GLU A 6 -16.05 -2.86 7.32
C GLU A 6 -17.34 -2.56 8.09
N LEU A 7 -17.23 -2.26 9.38
CA LEU A 7 -18.37 -1.92 10.25
C LEU A 7 -18.52 -0.41 10.41
N GLY A 8 -17.53 0.36 10.03
CA GLY A 8 -17.53 1.81 10.04
C GLY A 8 -16.16 2.34 9.68
N SER A 9 -16.13 3.54 9.11
CA SER A 9 -14.89 4.26 8.80
C SER A 9 -15.03 5.75 9.04
N ILE A 10 -13.89 6.38 9.29
CA ILE A 10 -13.76 7.83 9.41
C ILE A 10 -12.48 8.19 8.66
N SER A 11 -12.53 9.25 7.86
CA SER A 11 -11.37 9.75 7.14
C SER A 11 -11.10 11.22 7.47
N LYS A 12 -9.83 11.59 7.45
CA LYS A 12 -9.37 12.96 7.54
C LYS A 12 -8.18 13.15 6.59
N VAL A 13 -8.19 14.24 5.87
CA VAL A 13 -7.06 14.66 5.05
C VAL A 13 -6.18 15.58 5.89
N PHE A 14 -4.88 15.33 5.86
CA PHE A 14 -3.84 16.18 6.44
C PHE A 14 -2.98 16.73 5.32
N ASP A 15 -2.57 17.97 5.40
CA ASP A 15 -1.58 18.53 4.46
C ASP A 15 -0.27 17.73 4.54
N TYR A 16 0.13 17.42 5.77
CA TYR A 16 1.16 16.43 6.11
C TYR A 16 0.90 15.85 7.51
N PRO A 17 1.22 14.57 7.77
CA PRO A 17 0.87 13.91 9.00
C PRO A 17 1.79 14.34 10.16
N ILE A 18 1.29 15.15 11.08
CA ILE A 18 1.99 15.48 12.34
C ILE A 18 1.54 14.48 13.41
N PRO A 19 2.46 13.80 14.14
CA PRO A 19 2.10 12.77 15.12
C PRO A 19 1.05 13.20 16.13
N SER A 20 1.13 14.42 16.66
CA SER A 20 0.15 14.93 17.63
C SER A 20 -1.26 15.06 17.05
N GLU A 21 -1.38 15.53 15.81
CA GLU A 21 -2.69 15.66 15.13
C GLU A 21 -3.27 14.29 14.77
N VAL A 22 -2.40 13.36 14.34
CA VAL A 22 -2.80 11.99 14.04
C VAL A 22 -3.32 11.29 15.29
N ILE A 23 -2.65 11.46 16.46
CA ILE A 23 -3.08 10.90 17.74
C ILE A 23 -4.46 11.42 18.14
N VAL A 24 -4.70 12.73 18.05
CA VAL A 24 -6.01 13.33 18.37
C VAL A 24 -7.11 12.79 17.43
N PHE A 25 -6.79 12.62 16.14
CA PHE A 25 -7.73 12.04 15.18
C PHE A 25 -8.04 10.57 15.53
N VAL A 26 -7.03 9.78 15.88
CA VAL A 26 -7.22 8.36 16.26
C VAL A 26 -8.06 8.25 17.52
N GLU A 27 -7.78 9.04 18.55
CA GLU A 27 -8.53 9.05 19.83
C GLU A 27 -10.02 9.35 19.58
N THR A 28 -10.30 10.45 18.86
CA THR A 28 -11.66 10.85 18.51
C THR A 28 -12.34 9.80 17.64
N GLY A 29 -11.61 9.26 16.65
CA GLY A 29 -12.10 8.24 15.74
C GLY A 29 -12.48 6.95 16.46
N ILE A 30 -11.65 6.48 17.38
CA ILE A 30 -11.95 5.28 18.20
C ILE A 30 -13.23 5.50 19.02
N ALA A 31 -13.38 6.66 19.66
CA ALA A 31 -14.59 6.97 20.43
C ALA A 31 -15.83 6.92 19.55
N THR A 32 -15.81 7.62 18.43
CA THR A 32 -16.94 7.69 17.47
C THR A 32 -17.29 6.30 16.89
N LEU A 33 -16.30 5.51 16.50
CA LEU A 33 -16.56 4.18 15.95
C LEU A 33 -17.07 3.20 17.02
N ARG A 34 -16.60 3.30 18.26
CA ARG A 34 -17.13 2.48 19.37
C ARG A 34 -18.61 2.75 19.65
N GLU A 35 -19.07 3.99 19.54
CA GLU A 35 -20.47 4.35 19.73
C GLU A 35 -21.41 3.68 18.70
N GLN A 36 -20.91 3.37 17.51
CA GLN A 36 -21.67 2.67 16.48
C GLN A 36 -21.81 1.17 16.73
N LEU A 37 -21.01 0.61 17.65
CA LEU A 37 -21.00 -0.82 17.95
C LEU A 37 -21.90 -1.14 19.13
N SER A 38 -22.60 -2.28 19.06
CA SER A 38 -23.33 -2.83 20.20
C SER A 38 -22.37 -3.18 21.35
N PRO A 39 -22.85 -3.23 22.62
CA PRO A 39 -22.02 -3.60 23.77
C PRO A 39 -21.33 -4.96 23.63
N SER A 40 -21.94 -5.90 22.93
CA SER A 40 -21.35 -7.21 22.65
C SER A 40 -20.24 -7.16 21.61
N GLN A 41 -20.31 -6.27 20.62
CA GLN A 41 -19.26 -6.03 19.64
C GLN A 41 -18.08 -5.31 20.26
N GLN A 42 -18.33 -4.28 21.08
CA GLN A 42 -17.26 -3.53 21.77
C GLN A 42 -16.36 -4.45 22.62
N LYS A 43 -16.93 -5.47 23.28
CA LYS A 43 -16.17 -6.45 24.06
C LYS A 43 -15.30 -7.38 23.21
N ARG A 44 -15.55 -7.46 21.91
CA ARG A 44 -14.84 -8.30 20.96
C ARG A 44 -13.83 -7.55 20.11
N ILE A 45 -13.56 -6.27 20.41
CA ILE A 45 -12.50 -5.52 19.75
C ILE A 45 -11.17 -6.20 20.09
N ALA A 46 -10.50 -6.72 19.07
CA ALA A 46 -9.28 -7.50 19.21
C ALA A 46 -8.04 -6.64 19.49
N GLY A 47 -8.01 -5.44 18.93
CA GLY A 47 -6.87 -4.53 19.05
C GLY A 47 -6.98 -3.34 18.10
N LEU A 48 -5.95 -2.53 18.07
CA LEU A 48 -5.74 -1.44 17.13
C LEU A 48 -4.62 -1.81 16.17
N GLY A 49 -4.97 -1.96 14.90
CA GLY A 49 -3.99 -2.17 13.84
C GLY A 49 -3.64 -0.86 13.15
N VAL A 50 -2.37 -0.61 12.93
CA VAL A 50 -1.85 0.61 12.34
C VAL A 50 -0.99 0.29 11.14
N SER A 51 -1.34 0.83 9.99
CA SER A 51 -0.51 0.78 8.78
C SER A 51 0.04 2.17 8.50
N ILE A 52 1.36 2.28 8.41
CA ILE A 52 2.06 3.55 8.27
C ILE A 52 3.25 3.40 7.31
N PRO A 53 3.51 4.37 6.43
CA PRO A 53 4.70 4.35 5.59
C PRO A 53 5.98 4.32 6.42
N SER A 54 6.97 3.54 5.97
CA SER A 54 8.27 3.52 6.61
C SER A 54 8.99 4.85 6.42
N GLU A 55 9.71 5.29 7.48
CA GLU A 55 10.59 6.46 7.43
C GLU A 55 9.94 7.72 6.86
N LEU A 56 8.73 8.05 7.33
CA LEU A 56 7.96 9.22 6.89
C LEU A 56 8.78 10.53 6.80
N TRP A 57 9.80 10.68 7.67
CA TRP A 57 10.66 11.86 7.68
C TRP A 57 11.54 12.02 6.44
N ASN A 58 11.78 10.96 5.68
CA ASN A 58 12.55 11.00 4.44
C ASN A 58 11.74 11.55 3.26
N TRP A 59 10.42 11.67 3.42
CA TRP A 59 9.51 12.12 2.37
C TRP A 59 9.13 13.60 2.47
N ALA A 60 9.63 14.30 3.50
CA ALA A 60 9.28 15.70 3.79
C ALA A 60 9.41 16.62 2.57
N GLU A 61 10.53 16.56 1.86
CA GLU A 61 10.77 17.39 0.68
C GLU A 61 9.77 17.08 -0.45
N LYS A 62 9.49 15.81 -0.73
CA LYS A 62 8.58 15.39 -1.80
C LYS A 62 7.14 15.80 -1.56
N ILE A 63 6.70 15.82 -0.30
CA ILE A 63 5.33 16.26 0.07
C ILE A 63 5.28 17.74 0.46
N ASN A 64 6.39 18.46 0.30
CA ASN A 64 6.52 19.88 0.67
C ASN A 64 6.18 20.16 2.15
N ALA A 65 6.53 19.21 3.03
CA ALA A 65 6.34 19.33 4.47
C ALA A 65 7.58 19.94 5.16
N PRO A 66 7.39 20.71 6.23
CA PRO A 66 8.52 21.18 7.05
C PRO A 66 9.30 20.00 7.64
N GLN A 67 10.59 19.93 7.36
CA GLN A 67 11.45 18.80 7.78
C GLN A 67 11.45 18.61 9.30
N ASP A 68 11.42 19.69 10.07
CA ASP A 68 11.42 19.62 11.54
C ASP A 68 10.17 18.92 12.08
N LEU A 69 9.01 19.19 11.48
CA LEU A 69 7.76 18.53 11.86
C LEU A 69 7.77 17.05 11.51
N MET A 70 8.36 16.68 10.37
CA MET A 70 8.48 15.30 9.95
C MET A 70 9.52 14.53 10.76
N ASN A 71 10.59 15.20 11.22
CA ASN A 71 11.61 14.58 12.08
C ASN A 71 11.07 14.10 13.43
N VAL A 72 9.92 14.60 13.87
CA VAL A 72 9.27 14.14 15.12
C VAL A 72 8.95 12.64 15.04
N TRP A 73 8.72 12.09 13.85
CA TRP A 73 8.49 10.66 13.66
C TRP A 73 9.70 9.77 14.00
N LYS A 74 10.94 10.29 13.96
CA LYS A 74 12.16 9.52 14.27
C LYS A 74 12.25 9.04 15.71
N ASN A 75 11.76 9.86 16.64
CA ASN A 75 11.94 9.65 18.08
C ASN A 75 10.59 9.41 18.76
N ASN A 76 9.62 8.89 18.05
CA ASN A 76 8.26 8.83 18.54
C ASN A 76 7.95 7.46 19.15
N ASP A 77 7.45 7.51 20.37
CA ASP A 77 6.77 6.44 21.10
C ASP A 77 5.30 6.31 20.63
N PHE A 78 5.07 6.43 19.31
CA PHE A 78 3.74 6.50 18.70
C PHE A 78 2.88 5.27 19.08
N GLU A 79 3.47 4.08 19.01
CA GLU A 79 2.82 2.82 19.39
C GLU A 79 2.36 2.86 20.86
N SER A 80 3.24 3.18 21.80
CA SER A 80 2.92 3.27 23.23
C SER A 80 1.85 4.33 23.55
N LYS A 81 1.86 5.44 22.81
CA LYS A 81 0.80 6.45 22.92
C LYS A 81 -0.54 5.92 22.46
N LEU A 82 -0.56 5.21 21.33
CA LEU A 82 -1.78 4.57 20.82
C LEU A 82 -2.31 3.51 21.77
N GLU A 83 -1.45 2.69 22.38
CA GLU A 83 -1.86 1.75 23.44
C GLU A 83 -2.52 2.47 24.61
N THR A 84 -1.92 3.58 25.07
CA THR A 84 -2.42 4.36 26.18
C THR A 84 -3.82 4.95 25.91
N ILE A 85 -4.01 5.59 24.76
CA ILE A 85 -5.29 6.24 24.44
C ILE A 85 -6.39 5.26 24.05
N SER A 86 -6.04 4.13 23.43
CA SER A 86 -7.02 3.13 22.98
C SER A 86 -7.39 2.13 24.06
N ASN A 87 -6.49 1.89 25.00
CA ASN A 87 -6.52 0.77 25.95
C ASN A 87 -6.70 -0.58 25.24
N LEU A 88 -6.02 -0.75 24.10
CA LEU A 88 -6.03 -1.94 23.26
C LEU A 88 -4.59 -2.34 22.92
N PRO A 89 -4.33 -3.64 22.67
CA PRO A 89 -3.09 -4.04 22.04
C PRO A 89 -2.93 -3.34 20.69
N VAL A 90 -1.75 -2.82 20.40
CA VAL A 90 -1.43 -2.17 19.11
C VAL A 90 -0.56 -3.10 18.28
N SER A 91 -0.82 -3.15 16.99
CA SER A 91 -0.02 -3.87 16.01
C SER A 91 0.33 -2.91 14.88
N MET A 92 1.61 -2.73 14.58
CA MET A 92 2.06 -1.81 13.54
C MET A 92 2.71 -2.56 12.36
N GLN A 93 2.46 -2.07 11.16
CA GLN A 93 3.06 -2.60 9.93
C GLN A 93 3.27 -1.47 8.92
N ASN A 94 4.20 -1.69 7.97
CA ASN A 94 4.27 -0.85 6.77
C ASN A 94 2.95 -0.90 6.01
N ASP A 95 2.50 0.24 5.48
CA ASP A 95 1.18 0.39 4.86
C ASP A 95 1.00 -0.46 3.59
N ALA A 96 2.01 -0.54 2.73
CA ALA A 96 1.95 -1.37 1.53
C ALA A 96 2.03 -2.87 1.87
N THR A 97 2.81 -3.25 2.87
CA THR A 97 2.86 -4.62 3.39
C THR A 97 1.52 -5.02 4.02
N ALA A 98 0.89 -4.13 4.77
CA ALA A 98 -0.44 -4.35 5.31
C ALA A 98 -1.49 -4.51 4.20
N ALA A 99 -1.43 -3.69 3.15
CA ALA A 99 -2.29 -3.83 1.97
C ALA A 99 -2.11 -5.18 1.28
N CYS A 100 -0.87 -5.65 1.13
CA CYS A 100 -0.57 -7.00 0.63
C CYS A 100 -1.18 -8.09 1.53
N GLY A 101 -1.15 -7.90 2.85
CA GLY A 101 -1.81 -8.79 3.81
C GLY A 101 -3.34 -8.82 3.65
N ALA A 102 -3.96 -7.68 3.35
CA ALA A 102 -5.38 -7.63 3.02
C ALA A 102 -5.71 -8.41 1.74
N GLU A 103 -4.89 -8.26 0.70
CA GLU A 103 -5.06 -8.98 -0.56
C GLU A 103 -4.84 -10.49 -0.38
N LEU A 104 -3.90 -10.89 0.47
CA LEU A 104 -3.69 -12.30 0.83
C LEU A 104 -4.93 -12.92 1.47
N VAL A 105 -5.61 -12.21 2.37
CA VAL A 105 -6.71 -12.78 3.16
C VAL A 105 -8.06 -12.60 2.48
N PHE A 106 -8.31 -11.43 1.90
CA PHE A 106 -9.62 -11.06 1.36
C PHE A 106 -9.70 -11.07 -0.16
N GLY A 107 -8.54 -11.10 -0.84
CA GLY A 107 -8.42 -11.10 -2.29
C GLY A 107 -7.90 -12.42 -2.86
N HIS A 108 -6.93 -12.30 -3.76
CA HIS A 108 -6.36 -13.39 -4.55
C HIS A 108 -5.58 -14.44 -3.76
N GLY A 109 -5.15 -14.15 -2.53
CA GLY A 109 -4.38 -15.09 -1.75
C GLY A 109 -5.09 -16.41 -1.42
N LYS A 110 -6.40 -16.52 -1.69
CA LYS A 110 -7.16 -17.77 -1.61
C LYS A 110 -6.81 -18.73 -2.76
N GLU A 111 -6.36 -18.21 -3.89
CA GLU A 111 -6.09 -18.95 -5.12
C GLU A 111 -4.60 -18.98 -5.46
N LEU A 112 -3.84 -17.98 -5.00
CA LEU A 112 -2.42 -17.79 -5.29
C LEU A 112 -1.56 -18.09 -4.06
N ALA A 113 -0.56 -18.95 -4.22
CA ALA A 113 0.41 -19.25 -3.16
C ALA A 113 1.57 -18.26 -3.13
N ASP A 114 2.02 -17.82 -4.31
CA ASP A 114 3.22 -17.01 -4.50
C ASP A 114 2.92 -15.84 -5.44
N PHE A 115 2.89 -14.62 -4.92
CA PHE A 115 2.68 -13.43 -5.72
C PHE A 115 3.43 -12.22 -5.18
N ILE A 116 3.75 -11.30 -6.09
CA ILE A 116 4.24 -9.97 -5.74
C ILE A 116 3.08 -8.98 -5.85
N TYR A 117 2.95 -8.11 -4.87
CA TYR A 117 1.89 -7.11 -4.78
C TYR A 117 2.47 -5.71 -4.92
N PHE A 118 1.84 -4.90 -5.77
CA PHE A 118 2.17 -3.50 -6.00
C PHE A 118 0.99 -2.63 -5.58
N PHE A 119 1.22 -1.72 -4.64
CA PHE A 119 0.24 -0.71 -4.25
C PHE A 119 0.70 0.66 -4.73
N ILE A 120 0.01 1.21 -5.72
CA ILE A 120 0.29 2.53 -6.28
C ILE A 120 -0.50 3.57 -5.47
N GLY A 121 0.17 4.17 -4.50
CA GLY A 121 -0.33 5.27 -3.67
C GLY A 121 0.34 6.59 -4.02
N THR A 122 0.31 7.57 -3.11
CA THR A 122 1.13 8.79 -3.24
C THR A 122 2.56 8.40 -3.59
N PHE A 123 3.08 7.40 -2.88
CA PHE A 123 4.30 6.68 -3.24
C PHE A 123 3.97 5.19 -3.41
N ILE A 124 4.59 4.58 -4.42
CA ILE A 124 4.43 3.15 -4.67
C ILE A 124 5.14 2.35 -3.58
N GLY A 125 4.48 1.31 -3.12
CA GLY A 125 5.03 0.29 -2.23
C GLY A 125 4.53 -1.09 -2.64
N GLY A 126 4.87 -2.11 -1.88
CA GLY A 126 4.44 -3.46 -2.20
C GLY A 126 4.62 -4.45 -1.05
N GLY A 127 4.41 -5.70 -1.39
CA GLY A 127 4.59 -6.83 -0.51
C GLY A 127 4.85 -8.10 -1.29
N VAL A 128 5.29 -9.11 -0.61
CA VAL A 128 5.60 -10.42 -1.19
C VAL A 128 4.84 -11.49 -0.41
N VAL A 129 4.17 -12.37 -1.12
CA VAL A 129 3.54 -13.58 -0.57
C VAL A 129 4.27 -14.78 -1.12
N LEU A 130 4.67 -15.70 -0.24
CA LEU A 130 5.30 -16.97 -0.58
C LEU A 130 4.66 -18.10 0.25
N ASN A 131 4.29 -19.18 -0.42
CA ASN A 131 3.66 -20.34 0.22
C ASN A 131 2.40 -19.96 1.04
N HIS A 132 1.52 -19.14 0.47
CA HIS A 132 0.31 -18.61 1.14
C HIS A 132 0.60 -17.80 2.41
N GLY A 133 1.81 -17.30 2.59
CA GLY A 133 2.22 -16.49 3.74
C GLY A 133 2.82 -15.15 3.33
N LEU A 134 2.50 -14.09 4.07
CA LEU A 134 3.15 -12.80 3.89
C LEU A 134 4.63 -12.93 4.25
N TYR A 135 5.51 -12.71 3.28
CA TYR A 135 6.94 -12.80 3.47
C TYR A 135 7.51 -11.47 3.95
N SER A 136 7.90 -11.42 5.20
CA SER A 136 8.43 -10.19 5.81
C SER A 136 9.91 -9.94 5.48
N GLY A 137 10.66 -10.96 5.07
CA GLY A 137 12.12 -10.85 4.93
C GLY A 137 12.83 -10.81 6.28
N ARG A 138 14.15 -10.66 6.25
CA ARG A 138 15.01 -10.71 7.45
C ARG A 138 14.75 -9.55 8.43
N THR A 139 14.43 -8.37 7.93
CA THR A 139 14.27 -7.13 8.70
C THR A 139 12.87 -6.54 8.61
N GLY A 140 11.89 -7.28 8.07
CA GLY A 140 10.53 -6.77 7.85
C GLY A 140 10.39 -5.89 6.59
N ASN A 141 11.39 -5.87 5.70
CA ASN A 141 11.43 -4.97 4.54
C ASN A 141 11.29 -5.69 3.18
N ALA A 142 10.78 -6.92 3.17
CA ALA A 142 10.48 -7.58 1.90
C ALA A 142 9.34 -6.84 1.18
N GLY A 143 9.44 -6.74 -0.14
CA GLY A 143 8.47 -5.96 -0.92
C GLY A 143 8.69 -4.45 -0.89
N ALA A 144 9.82 -3.97 -0.39
CA ALA A 144 10.24 -2.57 -0.52
C ALA A 144 10.61 -2.26 -1.99
N ILE A 145 9.62 -2.29 -2.86
CA ILE A 145 9.80 -2.13 -4.32
C ILE A 145 10.06 -0.69 -4.75
N GLY A 146 9.67 0.29 -3.94
CA GLY A 146 9.85 1.71 -4.26
C GLY A 146 11.28 2.07 -4.65
N PRO A 147 12.31 1.68 -3.88
CA PRO A 147 13.72 1.92 -4.20
C PRO A 147 14.28 1.06 -5.35
N MET A 148 13.49 0.15 -5.95
CA MET A 148 13.98 -0.70 -7.03
C MET A 148 14.56 0.15 -8.16
N PRO A 149 15.83 -0.08 -8.57
CA PRO A 149 16.44 0.66 -9.66
C PRO A 149 15.78 0.27 -10.99
N ILE A 150 15.40 1.26 -11.75
CA ILE A 150 14.87 1.14 -13.10
C ILE A 150 15.55 2.13 -14.03
N MET A 151 15.34 2.00 -15.31
CA MET A 151 15.82 2.94 -16.31
C MET A 151 14.68 3.85 -16.77
N ASN A 152 14.89 5.17 -16.76
CA ASN A 152 13.90 6.10 -17.30
C ASN A 152 13.97 6.17 -18.84
N SER A 153 13.08 6.95 -19.46
CA SER A 153 13.04 7.14 -20.91
C SER A 153 14.32 7.72 -21.51
N ASP A 154 15.11 8.42 -20.73
CA ASP A 154 16.37 9.05 -21.13
C ASP A 154 17.58 8.12 -21.00
N GLY A 155 17.35 6.88 -20.52
CA GLY A 155 18.39 5.88 -20.30
C GLY A 155 19.16 6.06 -19.00
N GLU A 156 18.67 6.88 -18.07
CA GLU A 156 19.28 7.10 -16.77
C GLU A 156 18.71 6.15 -15.72
N VAL A 157 19.57 5.71 -14.79
CA VAL A 157 19.13 4.89 -13.65
C VAL A 157 18.39 5.78 -12.64
N THR A 158 17.19 5.39 -12.31
CA THR A 158 16.30 6.04 -11.33
C THR A 158 15.64 4.99 -10.45
N THR A 159 14.62 5.36 -9.68
CA THR A 159 13.90 4.43 -8.82
C THR A 159 12.45 4.26 -9.27
N LEU A 160 11.86 3.11 -8.97
CA LEU A 160 10.45 2.85 -9.29
C LEU A 160 9.52 3.88 -8.63
N ILE A 161 9.83 4.30 -7.41
CA ILE A 161 9.02 5.27 -6.67
C ILE A 161 8.96 6.65 -7.35
N ASP A 162 10.03 7.02 -8.04
CA ASP A 162 10.13 8.31 -8.75
C ASP A 162 9.46 8.28 -10.14
N ASN A 163 8.95 7.11 -10.58
CA ASN A 163 8.37 6.93 -11.91
C ASN A 163 6.98 6.30 -11.91
N ALA A 164 6.61 5.54 -10.87
CA ALA A 164 5.38 4.76 -10.82
C ALA A 164 4.48 5.11 -9.61
N SER A 165 4.54 6.32 -9.13
CA SER A 165 3.73 6.80 -8.00
C SER A 165 2.66 7.78 -8.46
N ILE A 166 1.56 7.95 -7.69
CA ILE A 166 0.56 9.01 -7.95
C ILE A 166 1.22 10.39 -7.85
N TYR A 167 2.23 10.55 -6.99
CA TYR A 167 3.04 11.77 -6.90
C TYR A 167 3.55 12.25 -8.27
N THR A 168 3.93 11.33 -9.16
CA THR A 168 4.41 11.71 -10.51
C THR A 168 3.29 12.27 -11.40
N LEU A 169 2.07 11.75 -11.25
CA LEU A 169 0.88 12.33 -11.89
C LEU A 169 0.59 13.72 -11.34
N GLU A 170 0.66 13.90 -10.02
CA GLU A 170 0.47 15.22 -9.40
C GLU A 170 1.47 16.25 -9.92
N MET A 171 2.73 15.88 -10.08
CA MET A 171 3.75 16.77 -10.63
C MET A 171 3.44 17.15 -12.09
N ARG A 172 2.99 16.21 -12.91
CA ARG A 172 2.54 16.50 -14.29
C ARG A 172 1.36 17.44 -14.33
N LEU A 173 0.37 17.22 -13.48
CA LEU A 173 -0.82 18.06 -13.40
C LEU A 173 -0.46 19.50 -13.00
N ARG A 174 0.38 19.67 -11.98
CA ARG A 174 0.89 20.99 -11.57
C ARG A 174 1.64 21.70 -12.68
N ALA A 175 2.51 20.99 -13.40
CA ALA A 175 3.26 21.53 -14.53
C ALA A 175 2.35 22.00 -15.67
N ASN A 176 1.15 21.42 -15.80
CA ASN A 176 0.13 21.79 -16.79
C ASN A 176 -0.95 22.75 -16.22
N GLY A 177 -0.72 23.37 -15.08
CA GLY A 177 -1.58 24.42 -14.52
C GLY A 177 -2.81 23.94 -13.76
N PHE A 178 -2.90 22.64 -13.45
CA PHE A 178 -3.97 22.11 -12.60
C PHE A 178 -3.74 22.50 -11.14
N THR A 179 -4.80 22.95 -10.48
CA THR A 179 -4.79 23.17 -9.03
C THR A 179 -5.24 21.86 -8.36
N LEU A 180 -4.36 21.24 -7.61
CA LEU A 180 -4.66 19.98 -6.90
C LEU A 180 -5.26 20.33 -5.54
N SER A 181 -6.57 20.50 -5.46
CA SER A 181 -7.31 20.56 -4.21
C SER A 181 -8.26 19.36 -4.14
N HIS A 182 -7.98 18.41 -3.24
CA HIS A 182 -8.85 17.26 -2.91
C HIS A 182 -9.23 16.31 -4.06
N GLN A 183 -8.50 16.31 -5.17
CA GLN A 183 -8.86 15.67 -6.43
C GLN A 183 -8.89 14.13 -6.41
N TRP A 184 -8.44 13.49 -5.35
CA TRP A 184 -8.37 12.02 -5.30
C TRP A 184 -9.52 11.41 -4.49
N SER A 185 -10.51 12.22 -4.08
CA SER A 185 -11.59 11.76 -3.22
C SER A 185 -12.68 11.02 -3.99
N GLU A 186 -13.01 11.49 -5.19
CA GLU A 186 -14.11 10.95 -5.98
C GLU A 186 -13.62 10.34 -7.30
N PRO A 187 -14.25 9.26 -7.79
CA PRO A 187 -13.87 8.61 -9.06
C PRO A 187 -13.94 9.53 -10.27
N GLU A 188 -14.91 10.47 -10.29
CA GLU A 188 -15.12 11.41 -11.39
C GLU A 188 -13.94 12.37 -11.58
N ASP A 189 -13.22 12.68 -10.52
CA ASP A 189 -12.05 13.56 -10.56
C ASP A 189 -10.94 12.97 -11.46
N TRP A 190 -10.78 11.65 -11.44
CA TRP A 190 -9.79 10.94 -12.26
C TRP A 190 -10.09 11.04 -13.76
N HIS A 191 -11.35 10.92 -14.14
CA HIS A 191 -11.74 11.01 -15.55
C HIS A 191 -11.57 12.42 -16.13
N SER A 192 -11.66 13.44 -15.28
CA SER A 192 -11.49 14.83 -15.69
C SER A 192 -10.05 15.20 -16.08
N ILE A 193 -9.07 14.36 -15.71
CA ILE A 193 -7.64 14.56 -16.02
C ILE A 193 -7.36 14.47 -17.51
N GLY A 194 -8.08 13.61 -18.21
CA GLY A 194 -7.94 13.46 -19.67
C GLY A 194 -6.60 12.85 -20.09
N PRO A 195 -5.97 13.35 -21.17
CA PRO A 195 -4.78 12.74 -21.78
C PRO A 195 -3.58 12.59 -20.83
N LEU A 196 -3.42 13.48 -19.85
CA LEU A 196 -2.32 13.39 -18.86
C LEU A 196 -2.42 12.14 -18.00
N LEU A 197 -3.64 11.64 -17.77
CA LEU A 197 -3.85 10.37 -17.07
C LEU A 197 -3.38 9.19 -17.94
N ASP A 198 -3.74 9.17 -19.21
CA ASP A 198 -3.36 8.10 -20.11
C ASP A 198 -1.82 8.05 -20.29
N GLU A 199 -1.16 9.20 -20.43
CA GLU A 199 0.30 9.31 -20.48
C GLU A 199 0.96 8.78 -19.19
N TRP A 200 0.38 9.10 -18.04
CA TRP A 200 0.88 8.61 -16.75
C TRP A 200 0.69 7.08 -16.62
N ILE A 201 -0.44 6.54 -17.08
CA ILE A 201 -0.69 5.09 -17.09
C ILE A 201 0.35 4.38 -17.97
N GLU A 202 0.60 4.86 -19.17
CA GLU A 202 1.56 4.26 -20.09
C GLU A 202 2.98 4.26 -19.52
N ASP A 203 3.43 5.38 -18.97
CA ASP A 203 4.77 5.49 -18.38
C ASP A 203 4.90 4.61 -17.13
N THR A 204 3.90 4.64 -16.25
CA THR A 204 3.87 3.81 -15.04
C THR A 204 3.88 2.33 -15.40
N ALA A 205 3.08 1.92 -16.39
CA ALA A 205 3.00 0.54 -16.85
C ALA A 205 4.35 0.03 -17.39
N ARG A 206 5.07 0.85 -18.15
CA ARG A 206 6.41 0.52 -18.66
C ARG A 206 7.38 0.21 -17.51
N HIS A 207 7.42 1.05 -16.50
CA HIS A 207 8.31 0.87 -15.35
C HIS A 207 7.90 -0.33 -14.48
N LEU A 208 6.59 -0.55 -14.32
CA LEU A 208 6.08 -1.73 -13.61
C LEU A 208 6.39 -3.03 -14.35
N ALA A 209 6.28 -3.05 -15.68
CA ALA A 209 6.66 -4.22 -16.49
C ALA A 209 8.10 -4.63 -16.23
N TRP A 210 9.04 -3.68 -16.18
CA TRP A 210 10.43 -3.93 -15.83
C TRP A 210 10.58 -4.49 -14.41
N ALA A 211 9.92 -3.87 -13.44
CA ALA A 211 9.97 -4.29 -12.05
C ALA A 211 9.42 -5.71 -11.86
N ILE A 212 8.33 -6.04 -12.54
CA ILE A 212 7.69 -7.36 -12.50
C ILE A 212 8.62 -8.42 -13.09
N VAL A 213 9.15 -8.19 -14.29
CA VAL A 213 10.06 -9.14 -14.95
C VAL A 213 11.34 -9.32 -14.13
N ALA A 214 11.91 -8.24 -13.61
CA ALA A 214 13.09 -8.31 -12.74
C ALA A 214 12.83 -9.11 -11.45
N SER A 215 11.69 -8.90 -10.81
CA SER A 215 11.31 -9.65 -9.60
C SER A 215 11.05 -11.12 -9.90
N SER A 216 10.39 -11.42 -11.02
CA SER A 216 10.07 -12.79 -11.45
C SER A 216 11.32 -13.57 -11.88
N SER A 217 12.37 -12.90 -12.30
CA SER A 217 13.66 -13.55 -12.59
C SER A 217 14.39 -14.03 -11.34
N VAL A 218 14.01 -13.53 -10.16
CA VAL A 218 14.60 -13.92 -8.86
C VAL A 218 13.70 -14.89 -8.10
N ILE A 219 12.39 -14.64 -8.16
CA ILE A 219 11.38 -15.49 -7.51
C ILE A 219 10.32 -15.81 -8.57
N ASP A 220 10.05 -17.09 -8.76
CA ASP A 220 9.12 -17.63 -9.74
C ASP A 220 7.66 -17.41 -9.26
N PHE A 221 7.19 -16.17 -9.33
CA PHE A 221 5.84 -15.78 -8.91
C PHE A 221 4.77 -16.30 -9.86
N GLN A 222 3.62 -16.72 -9.31
CA GLN A 222 2.42 -17.05 -10.09
C GLN A 222 1.78 -15.78 -10.69
N ALA A 223 1.79 -14.69 -9.93
CA ALA A 223 1.17 -13.45 -10.34
C ALA A 223 1.87 -12.19 -9.80
N ALA A 224 1.71 -11.09 -10.53
CA ALA A 224 1.86 -9.74 -10.02
C ALA A 224 0.47 -9.12 -9.85
N VAL A 225 0.13 -8.73 -8.63
CA VAL A 225 -1.15 -8.10 -8.30
C VAL A 225 -0.95 -6.60 -8.23
N ILE A 226 -1.71 -5.87 -9.04
CA ILE A 226 -1.63 -4.41 -9.16
C ILE A 226 -2.83 -3.78 -8.47
N ASP A 227 -2.56 -2.97 -7.46
CA ASP A 227 -3.58 -2.27 -6.70
C ASP A 227 -3.20 -0.81 -6.49
N GLY A 228 -4.10 0.00 -5.94
CA GLY A 228 -3.78 1.40 -5.72
C GLY A 228 -4.93 2.25 -5.20
N ALA A 229 -4.60 3.52 -4.96
CA ALA A 229 -5.54 4.51 -4.43
C ALA A 229 -6.38 5.20 -5.52
N PHE A 230 -6.70 4.51 -6.61
CA PHE A 230 -7.46 5.01 -7.74
C PHE A 230 -8.66 4.07 -8.06
N PRO A 231 -9.63 4.53 -8.90
CA PRO A 231 -10.80 3.74 -9.29
C PRO A 231 -10.45 2.42 -9.99
N SER A 232 -11.38 1.47 -9.96
CA SER A 232 -11.18 0.13 -10.54
C SER A 232 -10.99 0.15 -12.05
N ASP A 233 -11.66 1.03 -12.78
CA ASP A 233 -11.50 1.18 -14.23
C ASP A 233 -10.12 1.73 -14.62
N ILE A 234 -9.53 2.62 -13.79
CA ILE A 234 -8.14 3.07 -13.96
C ILE A 234 -7.17 1.92 -13.65
N ARG A 235 -7.48 1.11 -12.62
CA ARG A 235 -6.69 -0.08 -12.30
C ARG A 235 -6.70 -1.10 -13.43
N GLN A 236 -7.87 -1.36 -14.02
CA GLN A 236 -7.97 -2.22 -15.21
C GLN A 236 -7.12 -1.69 -16.37
N LYS A 237 -7.22 -0.40 -16.70
CA LYS A 237 -6.38 0.23 -17.73
C LYS A 237 -4.89 0.05 -17.44
N MET A 238 -4.47 0.24 -16.18
CA MET A 238 -3.08 0.05 -15.76
C MET A 238 -2.63 -1.40 -15.98
N VAL A 239 -3.43 -2.39 -15.57
CA VAL A 239 -3.13 -3.82 -15.75
C VAL A 239 -3.01 -4.15 -17.24
N ASP A 240 -3.93 -3.67 -18.08
CA ASP A 240 -3.89 -3.92 -19.52
C ASP A 240 -2.66 -3.27 -20.17
N ALA A 241 -2.29 -2.05 -19.76
CA ALA A 241 -1.07 -1.39 -20.23
C ALA A 241 0.20 -2.17 -19.81
N ILE A 242 0.27 -2.68 -18.56
CA ILE A 242 1.39 -3.49 -18.08
C ILE A 242 1.55 -4.76 -18.91
N ARG A 243 0.45 -5.46 -19.23
CA ARG A 243 0.48 -6.65 -20.11
C ARG A 243 1.11 -6.35 -21.45
N LEU A 244 0.69 -5.25 -22.09
CA LEU A 244 1.23 -4.80 -23.38
C LEU A 244 2.72 -4.42 -23.29
N GLU A 245 3.16 -3.85 -22.17
CA GLU A 245 4.58 -3.50 -21.97
C GLU A 245 5.44 -4.75 -21.73
N ILE A 246 4.94 -5.75 -21.01
CA ILE A 246 5.65 -7.02 -20.79
C ILE A 246 5.88 -7.77 -22.12
N GLU A 247 4.92 -7.74 -23.05
CA GLU A 247 5.07 -8.36 -24.39
C GLU A 247 6.27 -7.79 -25.19
N LYS A 248 6.71 -6.57 -24.86
CA LYS A 248 7.86 -5.93 -25.51
C LYS A 248 9.21 -6.34 -24.91
N LEU A 249 9.21 -7.02 -23.77
CA LEU A 249 10.41 -7.42 -23.05
C LEU A 249 10.85 -8.82 -23.44
N ASP A 250 12.13 -9.09 -23.34
CA ASP A 250 12.67 -10.45 -23.49
C ASP A 250 12.46 -11.23 -22.19
N THR A 251 11.47 -12.08 -22.18
CA THR A 251 11.11 -12.93 -21.02
C THR A 251 11.54 -14.38 -21.20
N ARG A 252 12.43 -14.68 -22.15
CA ARG A 252 12.92 -16.05 -22.37
C ARG A 252 13.60 -16.59 -21.12
N GLY A 253 13.13 -17.75 -20.63
CA GLY A 253 13.64 -18.39 -19.42
C GLY A 253 12.94 -17.95 -18.13
N ILE A 254 11.97 -17.06 -18.21
CA ILE A 254 11.08 -16.70 -17.10
C ILE A 254 9.73 -17.39 -17.35
N THR A 255 9.15 -17.96 -16.28
CA THR A 255 7.78 -18.50 -16.35
C THR A 255 6.79 -17.38 -16.63
N GLU A 256 5.77 -17.64 -17.43
CA GLU A 256 4.72 -16.66 -17.70
C GLU A 256 4.02 -16.27 -16.38
N ILE A 257 4.04 -14.97 -16.07
CA ILE A 257 3.44 -14.40 -14.88
C ILE A 257 2.07 -13.78 -15.19
N SER A 258 1.06 -14.10 -14.39
CA SER A 258 -0.25 -13.48 -14.50
C SER A 258 -0.23 -12.06 -13.94
N ILE A 259 -0.78 -11.09 -14.70
CA ILE A 259 -0.95 -9.71 -14.20
C ILE A 259 -2.43 -9.52 -13.84
N LEU A 260 -2.69 -9.28 -12.56
CA LEU A 260 -4.05 -9.25 -12.01
C LEU A 260 -4.32 -7.92 -11.32
N GLU A 261 -5.60 -7.51 -11.35
CA GLU A 261 -6.06 -6.39 -10.53
C GLU A 261 -6.18 -6.82 -9.07
N GLY A 262 -5.79 -5.96 -8.13
CA GLY A 262 -6.07 -6.16 -6.72
C GLY A 262 -7.59 -6.12 -6.45
N MET A 263 -8.07 -7.00 -5.58
CA MET A 263 -9.49 -7.11 -5.25
C MET A 263 -9.92 -6.14 -4.16
N VAL A 264 -8.99 -5.70 -3.30
CA VAL A 264 -9.32 -4.86 -2.14
C VAL A 264 -9.39 -3.38 -2.52
N GLY A 265 -8.49 -2.90 -3.36
CA GLY A 265 -8.51 -1.54 -3.89
C GLY A 265 -8.09 -0.48 -2.88
N ARG A 266 -8.67 0.71 -3.03
CA ARG A 266 -8.32 1.94 -2.28
C ARG A 266 -8.25 1.75 -0.76
N GLY A 267 -9.09 0.89 -0.19
CA GLY A 267 -9.14 0.59 1.24
C GLY A 267 -8.08 -0.39 1.74
N ALA A 268 -7.26 -0.97 0.87
CA ALA A 268 -6.38 -2.09 1.21
C ALA A 268 -5.44 -1.80 2.39
N ARG A 269 -4.88 -0.59 2.45
CA ARG A 269 -3.99 -0.19 3.55
C ARG A 269 -4.72 -0.12 4.89
N ALA A 270 -5.91 0.47 4.92
CA ALA A 270 -6.72 0.59 6.14
C ALA A 270 -7.27 -0.78 6.58
N LEU A 271 -7.78 -1.58 5.64
CA LEU A 271 -8.28 -2.93 5.91
C LEU A 271 -7.15 -3.84 6.39
N GLY A 272 -6.00 -3.78 5.74
CA GLY A 272 -4.80 -4.54 6.13
C GLY A 272 -4.33 -4.16 7.53
N GLY A 273 -4.21 -2.87 7.81
CA GLY A 273 -3.91 -2.38 9.16
C GLY A 273 -4.92 -2.89 10.19
N ALA A 274 -6.21 -2.67 9.97
CA ALA A 274 -7.29 -3.11 10.87
C ALA A 274 -7.29 -4.63 11.10
N SER A 275 -6.73 -5.41 10.18
CA SER A 275 -6.67 -6.87 10.27
C SER A 275 -5.48 -7.40 11.07
N LEU A 276 -4.45 -6.59 11.30
CA LEU A 276 -3.22 -7.01 12.00
C LEU A 276 -3.48 -7.66 13.36
N PRO A 277 -4.34 -7.10 14.25
CA PRO A 277 -4.63 -7.74 15.53
C PRO A 277 -5.33 -9.10 15.38
N LEU A 278 -6.15 -9.27 14.34
CA LEU A 278 -6.80 -10.55 14.05
C LEU A 278 -5.80 -11.57 13.52
N PHE A 279 -4.87 -11.15 12.67
CA PHE A 279 -3.80 -12.01 12.17
C PHE A 279 -2.90 -12.47 13.31
N ALA A 280 -2.50 -11.56 14.20
CA ALA A 280 -1.65 -11.88 15.35
C ALA A 280 -2.31 -12.86 16.33
N LEU A 281 -3.64 -12.81 16.48
CA LEU A 281 -4.36 -13.65 17.44
C LEU A 281 -4.82 -14.99 16.87
N TYR A 282 -5.12 -15.06 15.56
CA TYR A 282 -5.87 -16.18 15.00
C TYR A 282 -5.22 -16.84 13.78
N LEU A 283 -4.28 -16.18 13.09
CA LEU A 283 -3.54 -16.82 12.01
C LEU A 283 -2.25 -17.44 12.57
N LEU A 284 -2.08 -18.73 12.34
CA LEU A 284 -0.85 -19.43 12.66
C LEU A 284 0.26 -18.91 11.74
N ASP A 285 1.25 -18.23 12.30
CA ASP A 285 2.49 -17.96 11.60
C ASP A 285 3.27 -19.27 11.46
N GLN A 286 3.26 -19.85 10.27
CA GLN A 286 4.00 -21.09 9.99
C GLN A 286 5.50 -20.93 10.26
N ASN A 287 6.04 -19.71 10.20
CA ASN A 287 7.45 -19.43 10.51
C ASN A 287 7.76 -19.58 12.01
N VAL A 288 6.77 -19.50 12.88
CA VAL A 288 6.96 -19.70 14.34
C VAL A 288 7.12 -21.17 14.68
N LEU A 289 6.48 -22.07 13.92
CA LEU A 289 6.53 -23.51 14.16
C LEU A 289 7.92 -24.13 13.88
N PHE A 290 8.77 -23.44 13.14
CA PHE A 290 10.11 -23.91 12.76
C PHE A 290 11.27 -23.12 13.40
N LYS A 291 11.00 -22.16 14.30
CA LYS A 291 12.03 -21.42 15.07
C LYS A 291 12.60 -22.18 16.26
N GLY A 292 12.60 -23.50 16.24
CA GLY A 292 13.02 -24.36 17.33
C GLY A 292 13.88 -25.54 16.89
N ALA A 293 14.83 -25.33 16.00
CA ALA A 293 15.86 -26.34 15.70
C ALA A 293 17.25 -25.67 15.63
#